data_f7e316749230e14375022e4d7ba371bf
#
_entry.id   f7e316749230e14375022e4d7ba371bf
#
_cell.length_a   1.000
_cell.length_b   1.000
_cell.length_c   1.000
_cell.angle_alpha   90.00
_cell.angle_beta   90.00
_cell.angle_gamma   90.00
#
_symmetry.space_group_name_H-M   'P 1'
#
loop_
_entity.id
_entity.type
_entity.pdbx_description
1 polymer ?
#
loop_
_entity_poly.entity_id
_entity_poly.type
_entity_poly.pdbx_seq_one_letter_code
_entity_poly.pdbx_strand_id
1 'polypeptide(L)'
;MKSTLIILRGNSASGKTTIAKELQEHFGQGTLLVSQDVVRRDMLKVHDTIGNLSHDLLFEITKYGKGKCEFVILEGILSSRRYGDMLKELIHFFDENTFTY
;
A
#
# COMPACT_ATOMS: atom_id res chain seq x y z
N MET A 1 4.18 -1.52 19.45
CA MET A 1 4.96 -2.00 18.31
C MET A 1 5.17 -0.88 17.30
N LYS A 2 6.38 -0.71 16.85
CA LYS A 2 6.68 0.27 15.80
C LYS A 2 6.53 -0.40 14.44
N SER A 3 5.64 0.12 13.62
CA SER A 3 5.38 -0.42 12.29
C SER A 3 6.17 0.33 11.23
N THR A 4 6.67 -0.40 10.23
CA THR A 4 7.37 0.16 9.09
C THR A 4 6.47 0.04 7.86
N LEU A 5 6.27 1.15 7.16
CA LEU A 5 5.52 1.18 5.91
C LEU A 5 6.50 1.13 4.74
N ILE A 6 6.27 0.20 3.82
CA ILE A 6 7.06 0.08 2.60
C ILE A 6 6.13 0.34 1.42
N ILE A 7 6.43 1.37 0.65
CA ILE A 7 5.61 1.75 -0.51
C ILE A 7 6.38 1.38 -1.78
N LEU A 8 5.81 0.48 -2.57
CA LEU A 8 6.36 0.07 -3.86
C LEU A 8 5.52 0.68 -4.97
N ARG A 9 6.08 1.68 -5.64
CA ARG A 9 5.40 2.42 -6.70
C ARG A 9 6.03 2.10 -8.05
N GLY A 10 5.23 2.23 -9.10
CA GLY A 10 5.72 2.04 -10.46
C GLY A 10 4.60 1.64 -11.39
N ASN A 11 4.90 1.57 -12.68
CA ASN A 11 3.93 1.13 -13.67
C ASN A 11 3.76 -0.39 -13.62
N SER A 12 2.78 -0.91 -14.36
CA SER A 12 2.43 -2.33 -14.31
C SER A 12 3.54 -3.27 -14.76
N ALA A 13 4.53 -2.77 -15.50
CA ALA A 13 5.62 -3.59 -16.03
C ALA A 13 6.84 -3.65 -15.11
N SER A 14 6.79 -3.03 -13.93
CA SER A 14 7.96 -2.88 -13.07
C SER A 14 8.26 -4.08 -12.16
N GLY A 15 7.38 -5.09 -12.13
CA GLY A 15 7.58 -6.25 -11.27
C GLY A 15 7.30 -6.01 -9.80
N LYS A 16 6.65 -4.90 -9.44
CA LYS A 16 6.41 -4.54 -8.04
C LYS A 16 5.56 -5.55 -7.27
N THR A 17 4.62 -6.20 -7.94
CA THR A 17 3.78 -7.23 -7.30
C THR A 17 4.63 -8.43 -6.87
N THR A 18 5.53 -8.87 -7.74
CA THR A 18 6.45 -9.97 -7.42
C THR A 18 7.36 -9.60 -6.25
N ILE A 19 7.94 -8.39 -6.29
CA ILE A 19 8.80 -7.90 -5.22
C ILE A 19 8.04 -7.82 -3.91
N ALA A 20 6.80 -7.31 -3.95
CA ALA A 20 5.97 -7.18 -2.75
C ALA A 20 5.71 -8.54 -2.10
N LYS A 21 5.39 -9.55 -2.90
CA LYS A 21 5.15 -10.90 -2.39
C LYS A 21 6.41 -11.53 -1.82
N GLU A 22 7.55 -11.30 -2.47
CA GLU A 22 8.83 -11.80 -1.95
C GLU A 22 9.20 -11.14 -0.62
N LEU A 23 8.95 -9.84 -0.49
CA LEU A 23 9.18 -9.13 0.77
C LEU A 23 8.26 -9.65 1.87
N GLN A 24 6.98 -9.85 1.55
CA GLN A 24 6.03 -10.38 2.52
C GLN A 24 6.49 -11.75 3.04
N GLU A 25 6.92 -12.62 2.14
CA GLU A 25 7.42 -13.93 2.51
C GLU A 25 8.69 -13.84 3.35
N HIS A 26 9.58 -12.93 2.99
CA HIS A 26 10.83 -12.71 3.73
C HIS A 26 10.57 -12.22 5.15
N PHE A 27 9.66 -11.28 5.32
CA PHE A 27 9.32 -10.74 6.65
C PHE A 27 8.47 -11.71 7.46
N GLY A 28 7.72 -12.58 6.80
CA GLY A 28 7.00 -13.66 7.47
C GLY A 28 5.57 -13.33 7.87
N GLN A 29 5.03 -14.19 8.73
CA GLN A 29 3.65 -14.08 9.20
C GLN A 29 3.37 -12.73 9.85
N GLY A 30 2.18 -12.21 9.60
CA GLY A 30 1.77 -10.94 10.17
C GLY A 30 2.21 -9.72 9.37
N THR A 31 2.88 -9.93 8.23
CA THR A 31 3.19 -8.85 7.32
C THR A 31 1.97 -8.54 6.46
N LEU A 32 1.48 -7.31 6.52
CA LEU A 32 0.30 -6.90 5.74
C LEU A 32 0.75 -6.47 4.35
N LEU A 33 0.22 -7.13 3.34
CA LEU A 33 0.44 -6.73 1.94
C LEU A 33 -0.84 -6.14 1.37
N VAL A 34 -0.78 -4.88 0.98
CA VAL A 34 -1.92 -4.16 0.42
C VAL A 34 -1.61 -3.83 -1.05
N SER A 35 -2.39 -4.42 -1.95
CA SER A 35 -2.24 -4.19 -3.39
C SER A 35 -3.36 -3.30 -3.90
N GLN A 36 -3.01 -2.20 -4.53
CA GLN A 36 -3.99 -1.28 -5.10
C GLN A 36 -4.87 -1.98 -6.14
N ASP A 37 -4.29 -2.82 -6.99
CA ASP A 37 -5.05 -3.56 -8.00
C ASP A 37 -6.04 -4.55 -7.36
N VAL A 38 -5.63 -5.25 -6.31
CA VAL A 38 -6.50 -6.20 -5.62
C VAL A 38 -7.68 -5.47 -4.97
N VAL A 39 -7.40 -4.37 -4.29
CA VAL A 39 -8.47 -3.59 -3.64
C VAL A 39 -9.46 -3.07 -4.68
N ARG A 40 -8.96 -2.50 -5.77
CA ARG A 40 -9.80 -1.90 -6.79
C ARG A 40 -10.54 -2.95 -7.63
N ARG A 41 -9.82 -3.93 -8.14
CA ARG A 41 -10.37 -4.90 -9.10
C ARG A 41 -11.10 -6.05 -8.46
N ASP A 42 -10.51 -6.62 -7.42
CA ASP A 42 -11.04 -7.85 -6.83
C ASP A 42 -12.00 -7.60 -5.68
N MET A 43 -11.69 -6.62 -4.83
CA MET A 43 -12.52 -6.31 -3.68
C MET A 43 -13.71 -5.44 -4.01
N LEU A 44 -13.52 -4.43 -4.87
CA LEU A 44 -14.56 -3.44 -5.17
C LEU A 44 -15.10 -3.50 -6.59
N LYS A 45 -14.32 -4.03 -7.53
CA LYS A 45 -14.68 -4.09 -8.97
C LYS A 45 -15.05 -2.73 -9.54
N VAL A 46 -14.26 -1.71 -9.19
CA VAL A 46 -14.47 -0.35 -9.71
C VAL A 46 -13.41 0.02 -10.73
N HIS A 47 -13.75 0.96 -11.61
CA HIS A 47 -12.80 1.48 -12.59
C HIS A 47 -11.79 2.40 -11.93
N ASP A 48 -10.62 2.52 -12.56
CA ASP A 48 -9.52 3.36 -12.05
C ASP A 48 -9.76 4.83 -12.42
N THR A 49 -10.80 5.40 -11.85
CA THR A 49 -11.17 6.80 -12.04
C THR A 49 -10.75 7.62 -10.83
N ILE A 50 -10.64 8.94 -11.01
CA ILE A 50 -10.29 9.84 -9.93
C ILE A 50 -11.35 9.76 -8.83
N GLY A 51 -10.92 9.56 -7.58
CA GLY A 51 -11.82 9.52 -6.44
C GLY A 51 -12.66 8.25 -6.33
N ASN A 52 -12.25 7.16 -6.99
CA ASN A 52 -12.99 5.91 -6.87
C ASN A 52 -12.93 5.34 -5.44
N LEU A 53 -13.82 4.40 -5.14
CA LEU A 53 -13.97 3.83 -3.80
C LEU A 53 -12.69 3.19 -3.26
N SER A 54 -11.80 2.74 -4.13
CA SER A 54 -10.61 2.04 -3.68
C SER A 54 -9.62 2.94 -2.92
N HIS A 55 -9.68 4.26 -3.14
CA HIS A 55 -8.78 5.19 -2.43
C HIS A 55 -9.01 5.12 -0.93
N ASP A 56 -10.25 5.25 -0.49
CA ASP A 56 -10.57 5.23 0.94
C ASP A 56 -10.29 3.87 1.55
N LEU A 57 -10.66 2.79 0.86
CA LEU A 57 -10.46 1.45 1.38
C LEU A 57 -8.97 1.13 1.48
N LEU A 58 -8.19 1.51 0.46
CA LEU A 58 -6.75 1.33 0.45
C LEU A 58 -6.11 2.02 1.66
N PHE A 59 -6.51 3.25 1.91
CA PHE A 59 -6.04 4.04 3.03
C PHE A 59 -6.37 3.37 4.36
N GLU A 60 -7.62 2.95 4.55
CA GLU A 60 -8.07 2.33 5.79
C GLU A 60 -7.38 0.98 6.06
N ILE A 61 -7.22 0.15 5.03
CA ILE A 61 -6.53 -1.13 5.18
C ILE A 61 -5.07 -0.91 5.58
N THR A 62 -4.39 0.02 4.93
CA THR A 62 -2.98 0.30 5.20
C THR A 62 -2.81 0.82 6.62
N LYS A 63 -3.66 1.73 7.05
CA LYS A 63 -3.65 2.27 8.41
C LYS A 63 -3.86 1.20 9.46
N TYR A 64 -4.69 0.22 9.16
CA TYR A 64 -5.00 -0.85 10.09
C TYR A 64 -3.73 -1.56 10.57
N GLY A 65 -2.73 -1.68 9.71
CA GLY A 65 -1.50 -2.39 10.04
C GLY A 65 -0.64 -1.70 11.08
N LYS A 66 -0.79 -0.38 11.25
CA LYS A 66 0.04 0.33 12.22
C LYS A 66 -0.25 -0.15 13.63
N GLY A 67 0.78 -0.52 14.35
CA GLY A 67 0.68 -1.03 15.72
C GLY A 67 0.26 -2.49 15.82
N LYS A 68 -0.09 -3.12 14.69
CA LYS A 68 -0.51 -4.53 14.66
C LYS A 68 0.46 -5.39 13.84
N CYS A 69 1.03 -4.82 12.79
CA CYS A 69 1.99 -5.50 11.94
C CYS A 69 3.33 -4.80 12.01
N GLU A 70 4.41 -5.54 12.09
CA GLU A 70 5.74 -4.94 12.07
C GLU A 70 6.03 -4.29 10.73
N PHE A 71 5.61 -4.93 9.64
CA PHE A 71 5.78 -4.41 8.29
C PHE A 71 4.43 -4.34 7.58
N VAL A 72 4.20 -3.23 6.90
CA VAL A 72 3.04 -3.02 6.03
C VAL A 72 3.59 -2.63 4.66
N ILE A 73 3.21 -3.41 3.64
CA ILE A 73 3.65 -3.18 2.27
C ILE A 73 2.47 -2.68 1.46
N LEU A 74 2.62 -1.51 0.86
CA LEU A 74 1.62 -0.95 -0.05
C LEU A 74 2.22 -0.90 -1.45
N GLU A 75 1.60 -1.59 -2.42
CA GLU A 75 2.12 -1.62 -3.77
C GLU A 75 1.05 -1.22 -4.79
N GLY A 76 1.48 -0.64 -5.88
CA GLY A 76 0.58 -0.32 -6.96
C GLY A 76 1.07 0.82 -7.85
N ILE A 77 0.26 1.14 -8.85
CA ILE A 77 0.44 2.32 -9.67
C ILE A 77 -0.14 3.48 -8.87
N LEU A 78 0.72 4.09 -8.05
CA LEU A 78 0.31 5.12 -7.09
C LEU A 78 0.82 6.48 -7.56
N SER A 79 0.20 7.02 -8.60
CA SER A 79 0.63 8.29 -9.17
C SER A 79 0.47 9.42 -8.14
N SER A 80 1.41 10.35 -8.12
CA SER A 80 1.36 11.49 -7.20
C SER A 80 0.12 12.34 -7.41
N ARG A 81 -0.36 12.40 -8.65
CA ARG A 81 -1.55 13.19 -8.99
C ARG A 81 -2.81 12.66 -8.31
N ARG A 82 -2.96 11.33 -8.24
CA ARG A 82 -4.16 10.71 -7.67
C ARG A 82 -4.00 10.33 -6.21
N TYR A 83 -2.82 9.90 -5.83
CA TYR A 83 -2.55 9.30 -4.52
C TYR A 83 -1.61 10.12 -3.64
N GLY A 84 -1.06 11.23 -4.15
CA GLY A 84 -0.03 11.98 -3.43
C GLY A 84 -0.44 12.40 -2.03
N ASP A 85 -1.65 12.94 -1.89
CA ASP A 85 -2.14 13.41 -0.58
C ASP A 85 -2.34 12.24 0.38
N MET A 86 -2.93 11.15 -0.12
CA MET A 86 -3.12 9.94 0.69
C MET A 86 -1.79 9.37 1.16
N LEU A 87 -0.80 9.33 0.27
CA LEU A 87 0.52 8.81 0.62
C LEU A 87 1.20 9.67 1.68
N LYS A 88 1.08 11.00 1.57
CA LYS A 88 1.62 11.90 2.59
C LYS A 88 0.98 11.67 3.94
N GLU A 89 -0.33 11.49 3.97
CA GLU A 89 -1.05 11.20 5.22
C GLU A 89 -0.60 9.86 5.82
N LEU A 90 -0.41 8.84 4.99
CA LEU A 90 0.06 7.54 5.47
C LEU A 90 1.47 7.63 6.03
N ILE A 91 2.37 8.33 5.35
CA ILE A 91 3.74 8.50 5.81
C ILE A 91 3.75 9.18 7.17
N HIS A 92 2.96 10.24 7.32
CA HIS A 92 2.82 10.93 8.58
C HIS A 92 2.22 10.03 9.66
N PHE A 93 1.19 9.27 9.31
CA PHE A 93 0.52 8.36 10.24
C PHE A 93 1.48 7.28 10.77
N PHE A 94 2.42 6.83 9.95
CA PHE A 94 3.44 5.85 10.36
C PHE A 94 4.66 6.51 10.99
N ASP A 95 4.54 7.73 11.47
CA ASP A 95 5.61 8.48 12.14
C ASP A 95 6.86 8.60 11.24
N GLU A 96 6.64 8.70 9.94
CA GLU A 96 7.69 8.79 8.92
C GLU A 96 8.62 7.58 8.86
N ASN A 97 8.27 6.49 9.52
CA ASN A 97 8.99 5.22 9.44
C ASN A 97 8.57 4.50 8.15
N THR A 98 8.98 5.07 7.02
CA THR A 98 8.50 4.68 5.70
C THR A 98 9.66 4.64 4.70
N PHE A 99 9.62 3.60 3.85
CA PHE A 99 10.53 3.47 2.72
C PHE A 99 9.68 3.46 1.44
N THR A 100 10.08 4.28 0.46
CA THR A 100 9.39 4.37 -0.83
C THR A 100 10.35 3.96 -1.95
N TYR A 101 9.90 3.06 -2.79
CA TYR A 101 10.67 2.53 -3.92
C TYR A 101 9.92 2.61 -5.22
#